data_1d06a0463d05a1a1fd9601896c108cfc
#
_entry.id   1d06a0463d05a1a1fd9601896c108cfc
#
_cell.length_a   1.000
_cell.length_b   1.000
_cell.length_c   1.000
_cell.angle_alpha   90.00
_cell.angle_beta   90.00
_cell.angle_gamma   90.00
#
_symmetry.space_group_name_H-M   'P 1'
#
loop_
_entity.id
_entity.type
_entity.pdbx_description
1 polymer ?
#
loop_
_entity_poly.entity_id
_entity_poly.type
_entity_poly.pdbx_seq_one_letter_code
_entity_poly.pdbx_strand_id
1 'polypeptide(L)'
;MSEGRLEGKNVVVSGGAAGVGGAASKIFASEGAYVAIVDVQEKVGINLAERINKTQGNAFFVKCDVSVAEEVENAIETINDRFENSIDVLFNHAGTVIIKPFLETTESEWDWMMDVNVKSMYLMTRAVLPSMLENGGAIVNTSSISAVAGTPMEVLYCTSKGACHMFTRAIATEFRDQGIRCNAVCPGFIKTDHGIREL
;
A
#
# COMPACT_ATOMS: atom_id res chain seq x y z
N MET A 1 -15.24 26.15 6.39
CA MET A 1 -15.05 24.88 5.63
C MET A 1 -14.84 23.81 6.68
N SER A 2 -15.50 22.66 6.60
CA SER A 2 -15.20 21.55 7.55
C SER A 2 -13.75 21.12 7.32
N GLU A 3 -13.01 20.91 8.40
CA GLU A 3 -11.68 20.29 8.35
C GLU A 3 -11.77 18.95 7.59
N GLY A 4 -10.77 18.64 6.76
CA GLY A 4 -10.68 17.36 6.08
C GLY A 4 -10.51 16.21 7.08
N ARG A 5 -10.96 15.00 6.73
CA ARG A 5 -10.88 13.82 7.62
C ARG A 5 -9.46 13.39 7.96
N LEU A 6 -8.48 13.84 7.19
CA LEU A 6 -7.05 13.54 7.35
C LEU A 6 -6.22 14.82 7.56
N GLU A 7 -6.85 15.89 8.04
CA GLU A 7 -6.16 17.16 8.26
C GLU A 7 -4.92 16.98 9.14
N GLY A 8 -3.77 17.41 8.64
CA GLY A 8 -2.48 17.32 9.32
C GLY A 8 -1.91 15.91 9.48
N LYS A 9 -2.49 14.87 8.83
CA LYS A 9 -2.02 13.49 8.91
C LYS A 9 -0.93 13.18 7.89
N ASN A 10 0.13 12.51 8.33
CA ASN A 10 1.21 12.01 7.50
C ASN A 10 0.86 10.60 6.98
N VAL A 11 0.66 10.48 5.68
CA VAL A 11 0.16 9.27 5.02
C VAL A 11 1.18 8.72 4.04
N VAL A 12 1.51 7.44 4.16
CA VAL A 12 2.37 6.71 3.21
C VAL A 12 1.49 5.79 2.36
N VAL A 13 1.65 5.85 1.04
CA VAL A 13 0.88 5.04 0.08
C VAL A 13 1.84 4.23 -0.80
N SER A 14 1.94 2.93 -0.60
CA SER A 14 2.67 2.04 -1.50
C SER A 14 1.84 1.69 -2.74
N GLY A 15 2.45 1.65 -3.91
CA GLY A 15 1.72 1.56 -5.19
C GLY A 15 0.87 2.81 -5.45
N GLY A 16 1.33 3.96 -4.92
CA GLY A 16 0.55 5.20 -4.84
C GLY A 16 0.52 6.05 -6.10
N ALA A 17 1.23 5.68 -7.18
CA ALA A 17 1.36 6.53 -8.37
C ALA A 17 0.21 6.40 -9.37
N ALA A 18 -0.42 5.25 -9.47
CA ALA A 18 -1.42 4.95 -10.50
C ALA A 18 -2.63 4.17 -9.95
N GLY A 19 -3.63 3.94 -10.79
CA GLY A 19 -4.79 3.11 -10.46
C GLY A 19 -5.51 3.55 -9.19
N VAL A 20 -5.86 2.58 -8.36
CA VAL A 20 -6.53 2.80 -7.07
C VAL A 20 -5.61 3.55 -6.09
N GLY A 21 -4.32 3.19 -6.02
CA GLY A 21 -3.35 3.88 -5.17
C GLY A 21 -3.20 5.35 -5.52
N GLY A 22 -3.12 5.68 -6.83
CA GLY A 22 -3.07 7.07 -7.30
C GLY A 22 -4.36 7.84 -7.02
N ALA A 23 -5.53 7.19 -7.10
CA ALA A 23 -6.79 7.79 -6.71
C ALA A 23 -6.84 8.04 -5.19
N ALA A 24 -6.38 7.07 -4.39
CA ALA A 24 -6.30 7.21 -2.94
C ALA A 24 -5.36 8.36 -2.54
N SER A 25 -4.17 8.46 -3.16
CA SER A 25 -3.22 9.55 -2.90
C SER A 25 -3.85 10.92 -3.12
N LYS A 26 -4.64 11.10 -4.19
CA LYS A 26 -5.37 12.35 -4.44
C LYS A 26 -6.41 12.62 -3.37
N ILE A 27 -7.22 11.62 -3.03
CA ILE A 27 -8.31 11.76 -2.05
C ILE A 27 -7.70 12.08 -0.69
N PHE A 28 -6.67 11.38 -0.25
CA PHE A 28 -6.03 11.65 1.04
C PHE A 28 -5.48 13.08 1.13
N ALA A 29 -4.80 13.54 0.07
CA ALA A 29 -4.33 14.92 0.01
C ALA A 29 -5.48 15.94 0.01
N SER A 30 -6.60 15.67 -0.67
CA SER A 30 -7.78 16.53 -0.66
C SER A 30 -8.52 16.56 0.67
N GLU A 31 -8.28 15.57 1.53
CA GLU A 31 -8.79 15.49 2.90
C GLU A 31 -7.80 16.08 3.93
N GLY A 32 -6.76 16.80 3.48
CA GLY A 32 -5.81 17.52 4.31
C GLY A 32 -4.55 16.75 4.72
N ALA A 33 -4.33 15.55 4.17
CA ALA A 33 -3.13 14.77 4.48
C ALA A 33 -1.87 15.30 3.76
N TYR A 34 -0.71 15.10 4.39
CA TYR A 34 0.60 15.09 3.73
C TYR A 34 0.87 13.67 3.20
N VAL A 35 1.01 13.51 1.89
CA VAL A 35 1.05 12.19 1.26
C VAL A 35 2.43 11.88 0.69
N ALA A 36 3.08 10.82 1.19
CA ALA A 36 4.24 10.19 0.57
C ALA A 36 3.77 9.11 -0.42
N ILE A 37 3.96 9.36 -1.72
CA ILE A 37 3.63 8.44 -2.80
C ILE A 37 4.84 7.55 -3.05
N VAL A 38 4.75 6.26 -2.72
CA VAL A 38 5.80 5.27 -2.89
C VAL A 38 5.45 4.36 -4.07
N ASP A 39 6.28 4.32 -5.11
CA ASP A 39 6.03 3.52 -6.31
C ASP A 39 7.32 3.32 -7.12
N VAL A 40 7.37 2.31 -7.98
CA VAL A 40 8.45 2.08 -8.95
C VAL A 40 8.33 3.00 -10.17
N GLN A 41 7.14 3.52 -10.45
CA GLN A 41 6.82 4.33 -11.64
C GLN A 41 7.19 5.80 -11.44
N GLU A 42 8.48 6.10 -11.47
CA GLU A 42 9.04 7.41 -11.12
C GLU A 42 8.35 8.60 -11.84
N LYS A 43 8.26 8.57 -13.17
CA LYS A 43 7.65 9.67 -13.93
C LYS A 43 6.17 9.88 -13.60
N VAL A 44 5.44 8.79 -13.40
CA VAL A 44 4.00 8.83 -13.07
C VAL A 44 3.80 9.40 -11.67
N GLY A 45 4.60 8.94 -10.71
CA GLY A 45 4.53 9.39 -9.32
C GLY A 45 4.90 10.86 -9.14
N ILE A 46 5.98 11.33 -9.79
CA ILE A 46 6.37 12.75 -9.76
C ILE A 46 5.25 13.62 -10.34
N ASN A 47 4.73 13.28 -11.52
CA ASN A 47 3.64 14.03 -12.14
C ASN A 47 2.37 14.06 -11.27
N LEU A 48 2.07 12.96 -10.55
CA LEU A 48 0.94 12.91 -9.64
C LEU A 48 1.14 13.85 -8.46
N ALA A 49 2.32 13.81 -7.80
CA ALA A 49 2.63 14.70 -6.70
C ALA A 49 2.54 16.18 -7.10
N GLU A 50 3.10 16.55 -8.27
CA GLU A 50 2.99 17.92 -8.79
C GLU A 50 1.53 18.34 -9.03
N ARG A 51 0.69 17.44 -9.55
CA ARG A 51 -0.74 17.73 -9.78
C ARG A 51 -1.50 17.91 -8.47
N ILE A 52 -1.21 17.10 -7.45
CA ILE A 52 -1.79 17.26 -6.12
C ILE A 52 -1.41 18.62 -5.54
N ASN A 53 -0.14 18.99 -5.60
CA ASN A 53 0.37 20.23 -5.05
C ASN A 53 -0.18 21.50 -5.75
N LYS A 54 -0.57 21.38 -7.02
CA LYS A 54 -1.25 22.47 -7.75
C LYS A 54 -2.71 22.70 -7.30
N THR A 55 -3.31 21.76 -6.59
CA THR A 55 -4.71 21.80 -6.14
C THR A 55 -4.87 21.96 -4.63
N GLN A 56 -3.93 22.63 -3.96
CA GLN A 56 -3.87 22.86 -2.51
C GLN A 56 -3.67 21.58 -1.67
N GLY A 57 -3.37 20.46 -2.28
CA GLY A 57 -2.91 19.26 -1.57
C GLY A 57 -1.41 19.34 -1.24
N ASN A 58 -0.94 18.37 -0.48
CA ASN A 58 0.48 18.23 -0.15
C ASN A 58 0.94 16.81 -0.39
N ALA A 59 1.83 16.59 -1.35
CA ALA A 59 2.36 15.28 -1.68
C ALA A 59 3.79 15.34 -2.20
N PHE A 60 4.54 14.25 -1.99
CA PHE A 60 5.84 14.04 -2.63
C PHE A 60 5.97 12.58 -3.06
N PHE A 61 6.86 12.35 -4.01
CA PHE A 61 7.13 11.03 -4.54
C PHE A 61 8.44 10.47 -4.01
N VAL A 62 8.46 9.19 -3.69
CA VAL A 62 9.65 8.41 -3.35
C VAL A 62 9.66 7.16 -4.23
N LYS A 63 10.73 7.00 -5.03
CA LYS A 63 10.92 5.80 -5.83
C LYS A 63 11.33 4.65 -4.94
N CYS A 64 10.62 3.52 -5.05
CA CYS A 64 10.93 2.34 -4.26
C CYS A 64 10.28 1.10 -4.89
N ASP A 65 11.05 0.05 -5.07
CA ASP A 65 10.53 -1.30 -5.21
C ASP A 65 10.27 -1.87 -3.81
N VAL A 66 9.01 -1.94 -3.44
CA VAL A 66 8.60 -2.38 -2.09
C VAL A 66 8.88 -3.86 -1.81
N SER A 67 9.28 -4.65 -2.81
CA SER A 67 9.73 -6.04 -2.64
C SER A 67 11.21 -6.16 -2.21
N VAL A 68 11.96 -5.04 -2.27
CA VAL A 68 13.39 -4.95 -1.94
C VAL A 68 13.60 -4.27 -0.59
N ALA A 69 14.14 -5.01 0.39
CA ALA A 69 14.24 -4.53 1.77
C ALA A 69 15.06 -3.23 1.89
N GLU A 70 16.23 -3.16 1.22
CA GLU A 70 17.11 -1.98 1.24
C GLU A 70 16.42 -0.74 0.65
N GLU A 71 15.65 -0.91 -0.43
CA GLU A 71 14.90 0.21 -1.02
C GLU A 71 13.79 0.70 -0.08
N VAL A 72 13.11 -0.21 0.62
CA VAL A 72 12.09 0.14 1.62
C VAL A 72 12.72 0.90 2.80
N GLU A 73 13.84 0.43 3.34
CA GLU A 73 14.55 1.09 4.44
C GLU A 73 14.93 2.53 4.03
N ASN A 74 15.58 2.72 2.89
CA ASN A 74 15.98 4.04 2.37
C ASN A 74 14.76 4.95 2.08
N ALA A 75 13.67 4.38 1.56
CA ALA A 75 12.45 5.14 1.29
C ALA A 75 11.80 5.64 2.59
N ILE A 76 11.69 4.78 3.61
CA ILE A 76 11.09 5.16 4.89
C ILE A 76 11.98 6.14 5.65
N GLU A 77 13.31 6.03 5.58
CA GLU A 77 14.24 7.03 6.12
C GLU A 77 13.98 8.41 5.47
N THR A 78 13.91 8.46 4.15
CA THR A 78 13.59 9.69 3.40
C THR A 78 12.22 10.29 3.79
N ILE A 79 11.23 9.42 4.05
CA ILE A 79 9.89 9.85 4.46
C ILE A 79 9.90 10.36 5.89
N ASN A 80 10.58 9.67 6.80
CA ASN A 80 10.71 10.07 8.20
C ASN A 80 11.40 11.43 8.35
N ASP A 81 12.41 11.72 7.54
CA ASP A 81 13.06 13.04 7.52
C ASP A 81 12.08 14.18 7.16
N ARG A 82 11.14 13.90 6.24
CA ARG A 82 10.13 14.90 5.82
C ARG A 82 8.94 15.00 6.76
N PHE A 83 8.60 13.90 7.44
CA PHE A 83 7.48 13.80 8.36
C PHE A 83 7.89 13.94 9.84
N GLU A 84 9.15 14.30 10.11
CA GLU A 84 9.69 14.46 11.46
C GLU A 84 9.45 13.21 12.33
N ASN A 85 9.65 12.02 11.75
CA ASN A 85 9.40 10.69 12.35
C ASN A 85 7.94 10.46 12.80
N SER A 86 6.98 11.13 12.19
CA SER A 86 5.57 10.99 12.53
C SER A 86 4.78 10.47 11.33
N ILE A 87 4.59 9.15 11.23
CA ILE A 87 3.72 8.52 10.22
C ILE A 87 2.43 8.09 10.91
N ASP A 88 1.30 8.68 10.51
CA ASP A 88 -0.02 8.38 11.06
C ASP A 88 -0.72 7.23 10.35
N VAL A 89 -0.53 7.12 9.02
CA VAL A 89 -1.25 6.15 8.19
C VAL A 89 -0.31 5.49 7.20
N LEU A 90 -0.38 4.16 7.13
CA LEU A 90 0.22 3.36 6.05
C LEU A 90 -0.89 2.71 5.23
N PHE A 91 -0.94 3.00 3.93
CA PHE A 91 -1.77 2.29 2.98
C PHE A 91 -0.89 1.36 2.12
N ASN A 92 -0.84 0.09 2.48
CA ASN A 92 -0.20 -0.98 1.71
C ASN A 92 -1.11 -1.37 0.55
N HIS A 93 -0.83 -0.80 -0.63
CA HIS A 93 -1.63 -1.03 -1.83
C HIS A 93 -0.82 -1.66 -2.98
N ALA A 94 0.50 -1.53 -2.99
CA ALA A 94 1.33 -2.19 -4.01
C ALA A 94 0.98 -3.67 -4.14
N GLY A 95 0.84 -4.14 -5.37
CA GLY A 95 0.46 -5.52 -5.64
C GLY A 95 0.40 -5.82 -7.12
N THR A 96 0.36 -7.11 -7.44
CA THR A 96 0.30 -7.65 -8.80
C THR A 96 -0.58 -8.90 -8.86
N VAL A 97 -0.90 -9.33 -10.07
CA VAL A 97 -1.70 -10.53 -10.35
C VAL A 97 -1.07 -11.34 -11.49
N ILE A 98 -1.15 -12.66 -11.39
CA ILE A 98 -0.90 -13.62 -12.48
C ILE A 98 -2.15 -14.45 -12.62
N ILE A 99 -2.68 -14.54 -13.85
CA ILE A 99 -3.87 -15.28 -14.21
C ILE A 99 -3.48 -16.34 -15.22
N LYS A 100 -3.41 -17.58 -14.77
CA LYS A 100 -3.13 -18.75 -15.61
C LYS A 100 -3.48 -20.06 -14.90
N PRO A 101 -3.67 -21.17 -15.63
CA PRO A 101 -3.87 -22.48 -15.02
C PRO A 101 -2.76 -22.81 -14.02
N PHE A 102 -3.10 -23.38 -12.87
CA PHE A 102 -2.13 -23.64 -11.80
C PHE A 102 -0.94 -24.51 -12.25
N LEU A 103 -1.19 -25.54 -13.08
CA LEU A 103 -0.12 -26.41 -13.56
C LEU A 103 0.84 -25.73 -14.56
N GLU A 104 0.50 -24.54 -15.04
CA GLU A 104 1.34 -23.74 -15.95
C GLU A 104 2.11 -22.65 -15.19
N THR A 105 1.83 -22.46 -13.90
CA THR A 105 2.57 -21.50 -13.09
C THR A 105 3.96 -22.02 -12.77
N THR A 106 4.92 -21.11 -12.66
CA THR A 106 6.32 -21.41 -12.34
C THR A 106 6.66 -21.00 -10.90
N GLU A 107 7.71 -21.62 -10.36
CA GLU A 107 8.26 -21.23 -9.03
C GLU A 107 8.67 -19.75 -9.01
N SER A 108 9.28 -19.24 -10.08
CA SER A 108 9.67 -17.83 -10.17
C SER A 108 8.47 -16.87 -10.19
N GLU A 109 7.34 -17.26 -10.76
CA GLU A 109 6.09 -16.49 -10.71
C GLU A 109 5.48 -16.51 -9.30
N TRP A 110 5.57 -17.64 -8.62
CA TRP A 110 5.19 -17.76 -7.22
C TRP A 110 6.04 -16.83 -6.34
N ASP A 111 7.36 -16.90 -6.46
CA ASP A 111 8.29 -16.08 -5.66
C ASP A 111 8.05 -14.60 -5.91
N TRP A 112 7.94 -14.19 -7.17
CA TRP A 112 7.64 -12.80 -7.53
C TRP A 112 6.30 -12.33 -6.97
N MET A 113 5.23 -13.14 -7.09
CA MET A 113 3.91 -12.80 -6.55
C MET A 113 3.95 -12.63 -5.02
N MET A 114 4.64 -13.53 -4.33
CA MET A 114 4.78 -13.46 -2.87
C MET A 114 5.65 -12.28 -2.44
N ASP A 115 6.72 -11.98 -3.15
CA ASP A 115 7.58 -10.83 -2.89
C ASP A 115 6.83 -9.51 -3.04
N VAL A 116 6.08 -9.35 -4.13
CA VAL A 116 5.34 -8.11 -4.41
C VAL A 116 4.09 -7.96 -3.55
N ASN A 117 3.30 -9.02 -3.32
CA ASN A 117 2.02 -8.90 -2.63
C ASN A 117 2.09 -9.10 -1.11
N VAL A 118 3.04 -9.90 -0.61
CA VAL A 118 3.09 -10.30 0.80
C VAL A 118 4.32 -9.73 1.51
N LYS A 119 5.52 -10.00 0.97
CA LYS A 119 6.77 -9.52 1.57
C LYS A 119 6.84 -8.00 1.58
N SER A 120 6.39 -7.33 0.52
CA SER A 120 6.31 -5.87 0.48
C SER A 120 5.51 -5.29 1.64
N MET A 121 4.34 -5.85 1.90
CA MET A 121 3.47 -5.44 3.00
C MET A 121 4.17 -5.64 4.37
N TYR A 122 4.87 -6.76 4.54
CA TYR A 122 5.67 -7.01 5.74
C TYR A 122 6.80 -5.97 5.87
N LEU A 123 7.57 -5.72 4.82
CA LEU A 123 8.69 -4.77 4.84
C LEU A 123 8.23 -3.35 5.16
N MET A 124 7.20 -2.86 4.45
CA MET A 124 6.64 -1.53 4.67
C MET A 124 6.07 -1.38 6.08
N THR A 125 5.30 -2.37 6.55
CA THR A 125 4.72 -2.35 7.90
C THR A 125 5.84 -2.33 8.96
N ARG A 126 6.84 -3.21 8.83
CA ARG A 126 7.96 -3.28 9.77
C ARG A 126 8.76 -1.98 9.83
N ALA A 127 8.97 -1.33 8.69
CA ALA A 127 9.74 -0.08 8.62
C ALA A 127 8.97 1.11 9.19
N VAL A 128 7.63 1.15 9.06
CA VAL A 128 6.77 2.25 9.53
C VAL A 128 6.38 2.10 11.01
N LEU A 129 6.23 0.88 11.53
CA LEU A 129 5.77 0.63 12.89
C LEU A 129 6.52 1.42 13.97
N PRO A 130 7.86 1.55 13.96
CA PRO A 130 8.57 2.32 14.98
C PRO A 130 8.07 3.75 15.14
N SER A 131 7.74 4.45 14.05
CA SER A 131 7.21 5.81 14.09
C SER A 131 5.75 5.88 14.58
N MET A 132 5.00 4.77 14.52
CA MET A 132 3.62 4.68 15.02
C MET A 132 3.53 4.29 16.49
N LEU A 133 4.58 3.68 17.08
CA LEU A 133 4.49 3.14 18.45
C LEU A 133 4.29 4.23 19.52
N GLU A 134 4.75 5.44 19.27
CA GLU A 134 4.65 6.55 20.23
C GLU A 134 3.27 7.21 20.23
N ASN A 135 2.63 7.34 19.07
CA ASN A 135 1.40 8.12 18.90
C ASN A 135 0.21 7.30 18.41
N GLY A 136 0.39 6.00 18.24
CA GLY A 136 -0.59 5.16 17.56
C GLY A 136 -0.58 5.38 16.05
N GLY A 137 -1.45 4.67 15.33
CA GLY A 137 -1.54 4.81 13.88
C GLY A 137 -2.61 3.92 13.25
N ALA A 138 -2.71 4.03 11.93
CA ALA A 138 -3.62 3.21 11.15
C ALA A 138 -2.92 2.57 9.96
N ILE A 139 -3.06 1.27 9.82
CA ILE A 139 -2.56 0.50 8.67
C ILE A 139 -3.77 -0.02 7.90
N VAL A 140 -3.78 0.20 6.59
CA VAL A 140 -4.77 -0.37 5.67
C VAL A 140 -4.04 -1.21 4.64
N ASN A 141 -4.41 -2.48 4.53
CA ASN A 141 -3.83 -3.42 3.58
C ASN A 141 -4.82 -3.72 2.46
N THR A 142 -4.36 -3.74 1.22
CA THR A 142 -5.19 -4.14 0.08
C THR A 142 -5.14 -5.65 -0.07
N SER A 143 -6.18 -6.32 0.42
CA SER A 143 -6.48 -7.71 0.15
C SER A 143 -7.29 -7.85 -1.15
N SER A 144 -8.20 -8.77 -1.25
CA SER A 144 -9.08 -8.99 -2.39
C SER A 144 -10.29 -9.81 -1.96
N ILE A 145 -11.36 -9.79 -2.75
CA ILE A 145 -12.42 -10.79 -2.66
C ILE A 145 -11.84 -12.21 -2.87
N SER A 146 -10.79 -12.34 -3.68
CA SER A 146 -10.05 -13.59 -3.92
C SER A 146 -9.32 -14.12 -2.66
N ALA A 147 -9.24 -13.35 -1.57
CA ALA A 147 -8.74 -13.83 -0.27
C ALA A 147 -9.78 -14.65 0.51
N VAL A 148 -11.06 -14.48 0.19
CA VAL A 148 -12.18 -15.12 0.90
C VAL A 148 -12.97 -16.07 0.00
N ALA A 149 -12.87 -15.90 -1.32
CA ALA A 149 -13.47 -16.77 -2.32
C ALA A 149 -12.40 -17.19 -3.33
N GLY A 150 -12.31 -18.48 -3.62
CA GLY A 150 -11.37 -18.97 -4.65
C GLY A 150 -11.79 -18.49 -6.04
N THR A 151 -10.83 -17.99 -6.82
CA THR A 151 -11.03 -17.55 -8.20
C THR A 151 -10.31 -18.53 -9.14
N PRO A 152 -10.93 -19.04 -10.19
CA PRO A 152 -10.28 -19.89 -11.18
C PRO A 152 -9.06 -19.18 -11.80
N MET A 153 -7.99 -19.92 -12.07
CA MET A 153 -6.74 -19.44 -12.67
C MET A 153 -5.92 -18.44 -11.82
N GLU A 154 -6.35 -18.17 -10.58
CA GLU A 154 -5.71 -17.19 -9.67
C GLU A 154 -5.15 -17.84 -8.40
N VAL A 155 -4.71 -19.08 -8.43
CA VAL A 155 -4.25 -19.80 -7.22
C VAL A 155 -3.16 -19.04 -6.48
N LEU A 156 -2.15 -18.51 -7.20
CA LEU A 156 -1.07 -17.73 -6.61
C LEU A 156 -1.60 -16.43 -5.99
N TYR A 157 -2.46 -15.74 -6.73
CA TYR A 157 -3.05 -14.48 -6.28
C TYR A 157 -3.96 -14.67 -5.05
N CYS A 158 -4.89 -15.62 -5.10
CA CYS A 158 -5.74 -15.99 -3.96
C CYS A 158 -4.90 -16.30 -2.71
N THR A 159 -3.82 -17.09 -2.86
CA THR A 159 -2.91 -17.43 -1.78
C THR A 159 -2.23 -16.19 -1.20
N SER A 160 -1.70 -15.32 -2.06
CA SER A 160 -1.04 -14.08 -1.64
C SER A 160 -2.00 -13.13 -0.90
N LYS A 161 -3.23 -12.99 -1.40
CA LYS A 161 -4.24 -12.12 -0.79
C LYS A 161 -4.85 -12.72 0.48
N GLY A 162 -4.92 -14.04 0.59
CA GLY A 162 -5.23 -14.75 1.84
C GLY A 162 -4.16 -14.50 2.91
N ALA A 163 -2.88 -14.53 2.54
CA ALA A 163 -1.77 -14.17 3.44
C ALA A 163 -1.88 -12.72 3.92
N CYS A 164 -2.14 -11.75 3.01
CA CYS A 164 -2.39 -10.36 3.36
C CYS A 164 -3.52 -10.21 4.38
N HIS A 165 -4.60 -10.95 4.18
CA HIS A 165 -5.78 -10.90 5.05
C HIS A 165 -5.45 -11.38 6.47
N MET A 166 -4.72 -12.48 6.62
CA MET A 166 -4.32 -12.99 7.92
C MET A 166 -3.24 -12.14 8.58
N PHE A 167 -2.26 -11.63 7.83
CA PHE A 167 -1.26 -10.68 8.33
C PHE A 167 -1.92 -9.45 8.96
N THR A 168 -2.95 -8.90 8.30
CA THR A 168 -3.72 -7.76 8.82
C THR A 168 -4.30 -8.04 10.20
N ARG A 169 -4.90 -9.21 10.39
CA ARG A 169 -5.47 -9.63 11.69
C ARG A 169 -4.40 -9.80 12.75
N ALA A 170 -3.26 -10.40 12.38
CA ALA A 170 -2.15 -10.63 13.29
C ALA A 170 -1.58 -9.30 13.82
N ILE A 171 -1.28 -8.35 12.92
CA ILE A 171 -0.82 -7.00 13.30
C ILE A 171 -1.85 -6.27 14.16
N ALA A 172 -3.13 -6.31 13.78
CA ALA A 172 -4.19 -5.68 14.57
C ALA A 172 -4.30 -6.24 15.99
N THR A 173 -4.03 -7.54 16.18
CA THR A 173 -4.08 -8.19 17.48
C THR A 173 -2.83 -7.88 18.30
N GLU A 174 -1.65 -7.94 17.68
CA GLU A 174 -0.37 -7.75 18.36
C GLU A 174 -0.17 -6.33 18.87
N PHE A 175 -0.56 -5.32 18.07
CA PHE A 175 -0.32 -3.90 18.34
C PHE A 175 -1.55 -3.12 18.84
N ARG A 176 -2.65 -3.78 19.21
CA ARG A 176 -3.89 -3.10 19.64
C ARG A 176 -3.69 -2.22 20.89
N ASP A 177 -2.86 -2.67 21.82
CA ASP A 177 -2.64 -1.98 23.10
C ASP A 177 -1.66 -0.79 22.95
N GLN A 178 -1.00 -0.68 21.79
CA GLN A 178 -0.19 0.47 21.37
C GLN A 178 -0.97 1.49 20.52
N GLY A 179 -2.29 1.36 20.44
CA GLY A 179 -3.13 2.30 19.69
C GLY A 179 -3.01 2.16 18.15
N ILE A 180 -2.46 1.05 17.66
CA ILE A 180 -2.31 0.78 16.22
C ILE A 180 -3.50 -0.03 15.73
N ARG A 181 -4.21 0.49 14.74
CA ARG A 181 -5.31 -0.21 14.06
C ARG A 181 -4.82 -0.73 12.72
N CYS A 182 -5.12 -1.98 12.42
CA CYS A 182 -4.81 -2.56 11.11
C CYS A 182 -6.06 -3.19 10.52
N ASN A 183 -6.43 -2.78 9.31
CA ASN A 183 -7.61 -3.28 8.59
C ASN A 183 -7.26 -3.63 7.14
N ALA A 184 -8.05 -4.53 6.55
CA ALA A 184 -7.96 -4.87 5.13
C ALA A 184 -9.17 -4.33 4.37
N VAL A 185 -8.91 -3.84 3.16
CA VAL A 185 -9.95 -3.66 2.15
C VAL A 185 -9.89 -4.85 1.18
N CYS A 186 -11.06 -5.37 0.82
CA CYS A 186 -11.19 -6.52 -0.09
C CYS A 186 -11.97 -6.11 -1.34
N PRO A 187 -11.32 -5.40 -2.29
CA PRO A 187 -11.99 -5.00 -3.51
C PRO A 187 -12.42 -6.22 -4.33
N GLY A 188 -13.55 -6.06 -5.04
CA GLY A 188 -13.85 -6.88 -6.20
C GLY A 188 -13.16 -6.31 -7.44
N PHE A 189 -13.70 -6.62 -8.62
CA PHE A 189 -13.18 -6.09 -9.88
C PHE A 189 -13.30 -4.56 -9.93
N ILE A 190 -12.18 -3.87 -10.21
CA ILE A 190 -12.13 -2.43 -10.39
C ILE A 190 -11.56 -2.14 -11.78
N LYS A 191 -12.26 -1.35 -12.59
CA LYS A 191 -11.82 -0.96 -13.92
C LYS A 191 -10.62 0.00 -13.84
N THR A 192 -9.43 -0.58 -13.76
CA THR A 192 -8.12 0.09 -13.84
C THR A 192 -7.30 -0.61 -14.92
N ASP A 193 -6.14 -0.03 -15.30
CA ASP A 193 -5.22 -0.72 -16.23
C ASP A 193 -4.74 -2.07 -15.69
N HIS A 194 -4.67 -2.22 -14.36
CA HIS A 194 -4.40 -3.49 -13.71
C HIS A 194 -5.61 -4.43 -13.83
N GLY A 195 -6.79 -3.99 -13.43
CA GLY A 195 -8.00 -4.81 -13.46
C GLY A 195 -8.47 -5.19 -14.88
N ILE A 196 -8.12 -4.40 -15.91
CA ILE A 196 -8.39 -4.79 -17.31
C ILE A 196 -7.56 -6.00 -17.74
N ARG A 197 -6.42 -6.25 -17.10
CA ARG A 197 -5.61 -7.46 -17.35
C ARG A 197 -6.23 -8.72 -16.75
N GLU A 198 -7.19 -8.56 -15.83
CA GLU A 198 -7.95 -9.64 -15.20
C GLU A 198 -9.15 -10.10 -16.04
N LEU A 199 -9.43 -9.44 -17.18
CA LEU A 199 -10.49 -9.79 -18.12
C LEU A 199 -9.96 -10.57 -19.32
#